data_987f8f73f35b87c23d12a3bef57a48e3
#
_entry.id   987f8f73f35b87c23d12a3bef57a48e3
#
_cell.length_a   1.000
_cell.length_b   1.000
_cell.length_c   1.000
_cell.angle_alpha   90.00
_cell.angle_beta   90.00
_cell.angle_gamma   90.00
#
_symmetry.space_group_name_H-M   'P 1'
#
loop_
_entity.id
_entity.type
_entity.pdbx_description
1 polymer ?
#
loop_
_entity_poly.entity_id
_entity_poly.type
_entity_poly.pdbx_seq_one_letter_code
_entity_poly.pdbx_strand_id
1 'polypeptide(L)'
;MKKTVTLTNQQIIDGQAGLNILAGQRMAIVPGFSVAKNKAAIAPHAKDYHDYRQQILKRHAKQDSRGNVAINGGLVLFETPEAEAAAVSELAELGAIEVTVEIRTLALAALGDVEVEPNVLGALEWMFDEEEVGE
;
A
#
# COMPACT_ATOMS: atom_id res chain seq x y z
N MET A 1 3.43 21.07 0.66
CA MET A 1 4.88 21.03 0.89
C MET A 1 5.41 19.61 0.63
N LYS A 2 6.59 19.50 0.07
CA LYS A 2 7.20 18.20 -0.21
C LYS A 2 7.95 17.67 1.00
N LYS A 3 7.93 16.36 1.17
CA LYS A 3 8.62 15.69 2.26
C LYS A 3 9.08 14.32 1.79
N THR A 4 10.25 13.89 2.23
CA THR A 4 10.72 12.54 1.97
C THR A 4 10.38 11.67 3.17
N VAL A 5 9.75 10.54 2.93
CA VAL A 5 9.39 9.60 3.99
C VAL A 5 9.94 8.21 3.67
N THR A 6 10.22 7.44 4.71
CA THR A 6 10.62 6.05 4.58
C THR A 6 9.44 5.19 5.00
N LEU A 7 8.99 4.34 4.09
CA LEU A 7 7.83 3.48 4.31
C LEU A 7 8.19 2.03 4.01
N THR A 8 7.60 1.11 4.73
CA THR A 8 7.70 -0.31 4.37
C THR A 8 6.80 -0.59 3.18
N ASN A 9 7.07 -1.67 2.45
CA ASN A 9 6.18 -2.09 1.38
C ASN A 9 4.75 -2.30 1.88
N GLN A 10 4.59 -2.82 3.11
CA GLN A 10 3.26 -3.00 3.69
C GLN A 10 2.55 -1.66 3.86
N GLN A 11 3.28 -0.64 4.33
CA GLN A 11 2.70 0.71 4.45
C GLN A 11 2.35 1.29 3.09
N ILE A 12 3.14 1.00 2.07
CA ILE A 12 2.85 1.42 0.69
C ILE A 12 1.52 0.80 0.20
N ILE A 13 1.33 -0.49 0.43
CA ILE A 13 0.11 -1.19 -0.01
C ILE A 13 -1.11 -0.69 0.75
N ASP A 14 -1.00 -0.53 2.07
CA ASP A 14 -2.09 0.00 2.88
C ASP A 14 -2.41 1.44 2.48
N GLY A 15 -1.37 2.24 2.23
CA GLY A 15 -1.51 3.62 1.80
C GLY A 15 -2.15 3.73 0.42
N GLN A 16 -1.81 2.83 -0.50
CA GLN A 16 -2.42 2.82 -1.83
C GLN A 16 -3.93 2.61 -1.74
N ALA A 17 -4.36 1.66 -0.90
CA ALA A 17 -5.78 1.41 -0.69
C ALA A 17 -6.47 2.65 -0.12
N GLY A 18 -5.85 3.29 0.88
CA GLY A 18 -6.39 4.51 1.48
C GLY A 18 -6.45 5.67 0.50
N LEU A 19 -5.40 5.85 -0.31
CA LEU A 19 -5.37 6.92 -1.31
C LEU A 19 -6.40 6.69 -2.41
N ASN A 20 -6.65 5.44 -2.79
CA ASN A 20 -7.69 5.14 -3.77
C ASN A 20 -9.07 5.55 -3.25
N ILE A 21 -9.33 5.31 -1.96
CA ILE A 21 -10.60 5.73 -1.34
C ILE A 21 -10.68 7.25 -1.31
N LEU A 22 -9.60 7.90 -0.86
CA LEU A 22 -9.57 9.36 -0.73
C LEU A 22 -9.67 10.04 -2.09
N ALA A 23 -9.01 9.50 -3.11
CA ALA A 23 -9.05 10.05 -4.46
C ALA A 23 -10.45 10.01 -5.09
N GLY A 24 -11.30 9.12 -4.60
CA GLY A 24 -12.69 9.05 -5.03
C GLY A 24 -13.60 10.10 -4.38
N GLN A 25 -13.10 10.81 -3.39
CA GLN A 25 -13.88 11.82 -2.67
C GLN A 25 -13.75 13.18 -3.34
N ARG A 26 -14.82 13.96 -3.20
CA ARG A 26 -14.84 15.33 -3.72
C ARG A 26 -14.13 16.23 -2.73
N MET A 27 -13.14 16.98 -3.20
CA MET A 27 -12.40 17.90 -2.34
C MET A 27 -11.87 19.08 -3.15
N ALA A 28 -11.38 20.10 -2.44
CA ALA A 28 -10.81 21.29 -3.07
C ALA A 28 -9.58 20.90 -3.92
N ILE A 29 -9.23 21.78 -4.85
CA ILE A 29 -8.17 21.51 -5.83
C ILE A 29 -6.81 21.24 -5.18
N VAL A 30 -6.42 22.04 -4.19
CA VAL A 30 -5.08 21.90 -3.58
C VAL A 30 -4.89 20.56 -2.87
N PRO A 31 -5.77 20.17 -1.91
CA PRO A 31 -5.63 18.85 -1.32
C PRO A 31 -5.85 17.71 -2.33
N GLY A 32 -6.76 17.89 -3.29
CA GLY A 32 -7.00 16.88 -4.32
C GLY A 32 -5.76 16.64 -5.17
N PHE A 33 -5.04 17.70 -5.52
CA PHE A 33 -3.80 17.59 -6.27
C PHE A 33 -2.73 16.84 -5.45
N SER A 34 -2.61 17.15 -4.15
CA SER A 34 -1.66 16.47 -3.27
C SER A 34 -1.96 14.98 -3.16
N VAL A 35 -3.24 14.63 -3.03
CA VAL A 35 -3.67 13.22 -2.99
C VAL A 35 -3.27 12.52 -4.30
N ALA A 36 -3.55 13.16 -5.44
CA ALA A 36 -3.21 12.59 -6.74
C ALA A 36 -1.71 12.38 -6.91
N LYS A 37 -0.91 13.35 -6.46
CA LYS A 37 0.55 13.26 -6.54
C LYS A 37 1.10 12.17 -5.63
N ASN A 38 0.56 12.04 -4.42
CA ASN A 38 0.98 11.01 -3.50
C ASN A 38 0.64 9.62 -4.04
N LYS A 39 -0.55 9.47 -4.62
CA LYS A 39 -0.97 8.23 -5.26
C LYS A 39 0.00 7.84 -6.38
N ALA A 40 0.38 8.80 -7.22
CA ALA A 40 1.33 8.57 -8.29
C ALA A 40 2.72 8.23 -7.76
N ALA A 41 3.13 8.84 -6.64
CA ALA A 41 4.46 8.61 -6.06
C ALA A 41 4.62 7.18 -5.54
N ILE A 42 3.58 6.62 -4.95
CA ILE A 42 3.69 5.27 -4.38
C ILE A 42 3.35 4.15 -5.39
N ALA A 43 2.70 4.48 -6.49
CA ALA A 43 2.26 3.47 -7.46
C ALA A 43 3.38 2.57 -7.99
N PRO A 44 4.57 3.08 -8.35
CA PRO A 44 5.66 2.21 -8.82
C PRO A 44 6.12 1.23 -7.75
N HIS A 45 6.16 1.67 -6.50
CA HIS A 45 6.56 0.80 -5.38
C HIS A 45 5.53 -0.29 -5.13
N ALA A 46 4.25 0.05 -5.23
CA ALA A 46 3.17 -0.92 -5.09
C ALA A 46 3.24 -1.96 -6.21
N LYS A 47 3.53 -1.53 -7.44
CA LYS A 47 3.68 -2.43 -8.58
C LYS A 47 4.85 -3.39 -8.36
N ASP A 48 6.00 -2.88 -7.93
CA ASP A 48 7.18 -3.71 -7.68
C ASP A 48 6.89 -4.74 -6.59
N TYR A 49 6.17 -4.34 -5.55
CA TYR A 49 5.76 -5.26 -4.49
C TYR A 49 4.89 -6.39 -5.05
N HIS A 50 3.87 -6.03 -5.82
CA HIS A 50 2.95 -7.03 -6.39
C HIS A 50 3.66 -7.97 -7.35
N ASP A 51 4.55 -7.45 -8.19
CA ASP A 51 5.30 -8.27 -9.13
C ASP A 51 6.18 -9.27 -8.41
N TYR A 52 6.89 -8.81 -7.38
CA TYR A 52 7.76 -9.69 -6.61
C TYR A 52 6.97 -10.69 -5.76
N ARG A 53 5.83 -10.26 -5.24
CA ARG A 53 4.93 -11.15 -4.52
C ARG A 53 4.50 -12.32 -5.39
N GLN A 54 4.18 -12.06 -6.66
CA GLN A 54 3.82 -13.12 -7.59
C GLN A 54 4.98 -14.08 -7.83
N GLN A 55 6.20 -13.58 -7.90
CA GLN A 55 7.38 -14.44 -8.02
C GLN A 55 7.54 -15.38 -6.83
N ILE A 56 7.33 -14.86 -5.62
CA ILE A 56 7.39 -15.67 -4.41
C ILE A 56 6.32 -16.76 -4.43
N LEU A 57 5.10 -16.38 -4.77
CA LEU A 57 4.00 -17.35 -4.84
C LEU A 57 4.25 -18.43 -5.90
N LYS A 58 4.77 -18.05 -7.08
CA LYS A 58 5.09 -19.02 -8.11
C LYS A 58 6.17 -20.01 -7.68
N ARG A 59 7.09 -19.56 -6.82
CA ARG A 59 8.19 -20.40 -6.34
C ARG A 59 7.71 -21.45 -5.35
N HIS A 60 6.71 -21.13 -4.54
CA HIS A 60 6.29 -21.98 -3.42
C HIS A 60 4.90 -22.61 -3.59
N ALA A 61 4.02 -21.93 -4.31
CA ALA A 61 2.64 -22.38 -4.45
C ALA A 61 2.51 -23.51 -5.46
N LYS A 62 1.42 -24.26 -5.32
CA LYS A 62 1.03 -25.26 -6.30
C LYS A 62 0.70 -24.56 -7.61
N GLN A 63 1.05 -25.18 -8.73
CA GLN A 63 0.77 -24.61 -10.05
C GLN A 63 -0.37 -25.38 -10.72
N ASP A 64 -1.18 -24.63 -11.49
CA ASP A 64 -2.25 -25.24 -12.29
C ASP A 64 -1.68 -25.77 -13.60
N SER A 65 -2.54 -26.30 -14.47
CA SER A 65 -2.14 -26.91 -15.74
C SER A 65 -1.48 -25.92 -16.72
N ARG A 66 -1.62 -24.61 -16.46
CA ARG A 66 -1.02 -23.55 -17.31
C ARG A 66 0.25 -22.98 -16.69
N GLY A 67 0.71 -23.53 -15.57
CA GLY A 67 1.89 -23.03 -14.88
C GLY A 67 1.65 -21.80 -14.03
N ASN A 68 0.40 -21.43 -13.82
CA ASN A 68 0.03 -20.30 -12.93
C ASN A 68 -0.19 -20.79 -11.51
N VAL A 69 -0.14 -19.86 -10.56
CA VAL A 69 -0.43 -20.17 -9.16
C VAL A 69 -1.86 -20.71 -9.06
N ALA A 70 -2.00 -21.89 -8.45
CA ALA A 70 -3.31 -22.51 -8.29
C ALA A 70 -4.07 -21.82 -7.16
N ILE A 71 -5.33 -21.45 -7.43
CA ILE A 71 -6.19 -20.75 -6.48
C ILE A 71 -7.53 -21.47 -6.41
N ASN A 72 -8.03 -21.63 -5.18
CA ASN A 72 -9.35 -22.22 -4.95
C ASN A 72 -10.07 -21.40 -3.89
N GLY A 73 -11.25 -20.88 -4.24
CA GLY A 73 -12.03 -20.07 -3.32
C GLY A 73 -11.32 -18.80 -2.87
N GLY A 74 -10.49 -18.23 -3.72
CA GLY A 74 -9.72 -17.03 -3.41
C GLY A 74 -8.44 -17.30 -2.61
N LEU A 75 -8.17 -18.57 -2.28
CA LEU A 75 -6.98 -18.95 -1.51
C LEU A 75 -5.95 -19.61 -2.40
N VAL A 76 -4.69 -19.21 -2.21
CA VAL A 76 -3.55 -19.84 -2.88
C VAL A 76 -3.34 -21.23 -2.31
N LEU A 77 -3.13 -22.22 -3.19
CA LEU A 77 -2.93 -23.61 -2.79
C LEU A 77 -1.43 -23.93 -2.70
N PHE A 78 -1.06 -24.70 -1.67
CA PHE A 78 0.31 -25.17 -1.48
C PHE A 78 0.30 -26.69 -1.37
N GLU A 79 1.37 -27.33 -1.82
CA GLU A 79 1.44 -28.78 -1.77
C GLU A 79 1.74 -29.30 -0.37
N THR A 80 2.49 -28.51 0.44
CA THR A 80 2.86 -28.90 1.78
C THR A 80 2.75 -27.72 2.74
N PRO A 81 2.56 -27.97 4.05
CA PRO A 81 2.61 -26.89 5.04
C PRO A 81 3.96 -26.17 5.08
N GLU A 82 5.05 -26.88 4.75
CA GLU A 82 6.38 -26.28 4.72
C GLU A 82 6.50 -25.27 3.58
N ALA A 83 5.93 -25.57 2.41
CA ALA A 83 5.93 -24.64 1.29
C ALA A 83 5.12 -23.37 1.62
N GLU A 84 3.98 -23.55 2.28
CA GLU A 84 3.17 -22.42 2.72
C GLU A 84 3.94 -21.55 3.73
N ALA A 85 4.58 -22.19 4.72
CA ALA A 85 5.35 -21.45 5.73
C ALA A 85 6.49 -20.67 5.11
N ALA A 86 7.19 -21.26 4.12
CA ALA A 86 8.28 -20.57 3.41
C ALA A 86 7.75 -19.36 2.66
N ALA A 87 6.62 -19.50 1.99
CA ALA A 87 6.01 -18.38 1.26
C ALA A 87 5.58 -17.26 2.22
N VAL A 88 4.94 -17.61 3.32
CA VAL A 88 4.49 -16.62 4.31
C VAL A 88 5.69 -15.87 4.88
N SER A 89 6.78 -16.57 5.19
CA SER A 89 8.00 -15.95 5.71
C SER A 89 8.61 -14.97 4.70
N GLU A 90 8.71 -15.36 3.44
CA GLU A 90 9.27 -14.49 2.40
C GLU A 90 8.36 -13.30 2.11
N LEU A 91 7.05 -13.50 2.14
CA LEU A 91 6.11 -12.39 1.95
C LEU A 91 6.19 -11.39 3.09
N ALA A 92 6.40 -11.87 4.32
CA ALA A 92 6.60 -10.98 5.47
C ALA A 92 7.88 -10.17 5.33
N GLU A 93 8.95 -10.79 4.86
CA GLU A 93 10.22 -10.08 4.60
C GLU A 93 10.03 -9.03 3.53
N LEU A 94 9.34 -9.36 2.45
CA LEU A 94 9.05 -8.42 1.38
C LEU A 94 8.26 -7.22 1.89
N GLY A 95 7.24 -7.46 2.70
CA GLY A 95 6.41 -6.39 3.28
C GLY A 95 7.19 -5.47 4.21
N ALA A 96 8.25 -5.97 4.84
CA ALA A 96 9.07 -5.21 5.78
C ALA A 96 10.19 -4.39 5.12
N ILE A 97 10.45 -4.59 3.82
CA ILE A 97 11.47 -3.82 3.10
C ILE A 97 11.05 -2.36 3.05
N GLU A 98 11.98 -1.48 3.41
CA GLU A 98 11.73 -0.04 3.41
C GLU A 98 12.12 0.60 2.10
N VAL A 99 11.30 1.55 1.66
CA VAL A 99 11.58 2.36 0.49
C VAL A 99 11.42 3.83 0.86
N THR A 100 12.14 4.70 0.16
CA THR A 100 12.09 6.13 0.38
C THR A 100 11.25 6.77 -0.73
N VAL A 101 10.29 7.61 -0.33
CA VAL A 101 9.33 8.21 -1.26
C VAL A 101 9.22 9.70 -0.98
N GLU A 102 9.19 10.51 -2.04
CA GLU A 102 8.91 11.93 -1.91
C GLU A 102 7.40 12.11 -2.05
N ILE A 103 6.79 12.72 -1.05
CA ILE A 103 5.35 12.95 -1.00
C ILE A 103 5.05 14.42 -0.78
N ARG A 104 3.78 14.79 -0.93
CA ARG A 104 3.28 16.11 -0.55
C ARG A 104 2.50 15.98 0.74
N THR A 105 2.87 16.80 1.73
CA THR A 105 2.11 16.82 2.98
C THR A 105 0.89 17.71 2.82
N LEU A 106 -0.14 17.41 3.60
CA LEU A 106 -1.31 18.27 3.70
C LEU A 106 -1.83 18.25 5.14
N ALA A 107 -2.47 19.36 5.52
CA ALA A 107 -3.11 19.45 6.81
C ALA A 107 -4.39 18.63 6.80
N LEU A 108 -4.68 17.97 7.91
CA LEU A 108 -5.91 17.20 8.02
C LEU A 108 -7.14 18.08 7.77
N ALA A 109 -7.09 19.32 8.26
CA ALA A 109 -8.16 20.30 8.07
C ALA A 109 -8.41 20.63 6.58
N ALA A 110 -7.40 20.43 5.72
CA ALA A 110 -7.54 20.71 4.29
C ALA A 110 -8.52 19.77 3.60
N LEU A 111 -8.84 18.62 4.20
CA LEU A 111 -9.84 17.70 3.66
C LEU A 111 -11.26 18.28 3.74
N GLY A 112 -11.47 19.28 4.60
CA GLY A 112 -12.77 19.93 4.72
C GLY A 112 -13.85 18.95 5.17
N ASP A 113 -14.90 18.86 4.38
CA ASP A 113 -16.08 18.04 4.70
C ASP A 113 -15.93 16.56 4.27
N VAL A 114 -14.76 16.18 3.79
CA VAL A 114 -14.55 14.79 3.36
C VAL A 114 -14.63 13.87 4.59
N GLU A 115 -15.48 12.88 4.50
CA GLU A 115 -15.63 11.88 5.55
C GLU A 115 -14.72 10.69 5.25
N VAL A 116 -13.86 10.35 6.22
CA VAL A 116 -12.87 9.29 6.05
C VAL A 116 -12.91 8.41 7.28
N GLU A 117 -12.94 7.10 7.04
CA GLU A 117 -12.90 6.16 8.15
C GLU A 117 -11.56 6.20 8.88
N PRO A 118 -11.55 5.99 10.22
CA PRO A 118 -10.32 6.06 11.00
C PRO A 118 -9.19 5.16 10.50
N ASN A 119 -9.50 3.97 10.00
CA ASN A 119 -8.47 3.06 9.50
C ASN A 119 -7.81 3.59 8.22
N VAL A 120 -8.54 4.35 7.40
CA VAL A 120 -7.98 5.01 6.22
C VAL A 120 -7.02 6.11 6.65
N LEU A 121 -7.41 6.91 7.65
CA LEU A 121 -6.53 7.96 8.20
C LEU A 121 -5.26 7.36 8.78
N GLY A 122 -5.38 6.26 9.51
CA GLY A 122 -4.21 5.57 10.08
C GLY A 122 -3.25 5.08 9.01
N ALA A 123 -3.78 4.57 7.89
CA ALA A 123 -2.95 4.09 6.79
C ALA A 123 -2.25 5.23 6.05
N LEU A 124 -2.71 6.46 6.20
CA LEU A 124 -2.20 7.64 5.50
C LEU A 124 -1.56 8.67 6.41
N GLU A 125 -1.35 8.36 7.69
CA GLU A 125 -0.82 9.35 8.63
C GLU A 125 0.52 9.95 8.18
N TRP A 126 1.31 9.21 7.39
CA TRP A 126 2.60 9.68 6.91
C TRP A 126 2.50 10.87 5.95
N MET A 127 1.34 11.15 5.40
CA MET A 127 1.18 12.29 4.48
C MET A 127 0.54 13.52 5.13
N PHE A 128 0.07 13.41 6.37
CA PHE A 128 -0.52 14.56 7.06
C PHE A 128 0.53 15.31 7.87
N ASP A 129 0.37 16.63 7.93
CA ASP A 129 1.28 17.48 8.70
C ASP A 129 1.13 17.20 10.19
N GLU A 130 2.25 16.91 10.85
CA GLU A 130 2.26 16.67 12.30
C GLU A 130 1.95 17.94 13.10
N GLU A 131 2.24 19.09 12.52
CA GLU A 131 1.99 20.38 13.21
C GLU A 131 0.52 20.57 13.56
N GLU A 132 -0.38 20.00 12.75
CA GLU A 132 -1.81 20.05 13.04
C GLU A 132 -2.16 19.31 14.30
N VAL A 133 -1.39 18.30 14.65
CA VAL A 133 -1.63 17.46 15.83
C VAL A 133 -1.04 18.09 17.06
N GLY A 134 0.00 18.90 16.91
CA GLY A 134 0.71 19.50 18.02
C GLY A 134 -0.05 20.62 18.72
N GLU A 135 -1.09 21.10 18.09
CA GLU A 135 -1.90 22.18 18.65
C GLU A 135 -2.92 21.65 19.62
#